data_5e5fce2b464e26f28cf618004a25e7a0
#
_entry.id   5e5fce2b464e26f28cf618004a25e7a0
#
_cell.length_a   1.000
_cell.length_b   1.000
_cell.length_c   1.000
_cell.angle_alpha   90.00
_cell.angle_beta   90.00
_cell.angle_gamma   90.00
#
_symmetry.space_group_name_H-M   'P 1'
#
loop_
_entity.id
_entity.type
_entity.pdbx_description
1 polymer ?
#
loop_
_entity_poly.entity_id
_entity_poly.type
_entity_poly.pdbx_seq_one_letter_code
_entity_poly.pdbx_strand_id
1 'polypeptide(L)'
;AKRLENDSLDDDAYDYGNNCLLKLLGFSAQELSDLGRASDPSHSTVDLESFRAKLDQRSYELNAASVELTQQIIKVWNPNDNKAEASRLRLTADGQYLKVVVEDNIGVEVELDQRSEGFQWLVSFFIVFFAEAKGKHKNTILLLDEPGVSLHALKQREFRKTISLLADENQTLYSTHSPFLVGPDEL
;
A
#
# COMPACT_ATOMS: atom_id res chain seq x y z
N ALA A 1 -8.75 9.61 -1.98
CA ALA A 1 -9.63 8.54 -2.50
C ALA A 1 -9.54 8.46 -4.02
N LYS A 2 -9.37 7.27 -4.57
CA LYS A 2 -9.35 7.08 -6.03
C LYS A 2 -10.60 6.34 -6.48
N ARG A 3 -11.24 6.88 -7.53
CA ARG A 3 -12.39 6.25 -8.17
C ARG A 3 -11.90 5.14 -9.09
N LEU A 4 -12.52 3.98 -8.97
CA LEU A 4 -12.25 2.82 -9.81
C LEU A 4 -13.12 2.92 -11.06
N GLU A 5 -12.61 3.54 -12.11
CA GLU A 5 -13.25 3.58 -13.42
C GLU A 5 -12.47 2.71 -14.41
N ASN A 6 -13.18 2.02 -15.31
CA ASN A 6 -12.60 1.08 -16.25
C ASN A 6 -11.48 1.68 -17.11
N ASP A 7 -11.68 2.92 -17.55
CA ASP A 7 -10.79 3.56 -18.52
C ASP A 7 -9.48 4.08 -17.90
N SER A 8 -9.41 4.21 -16.57
CA SER A 8 -8.23 4.77 -15.90
C SER A 8 -7.26 3.73 -15.36
N LEU A 9 -7.63 2.45 -15.39
CA LEU A 9 -6.85 1.37 -14.79
C LEU A 9 -6.16 0.48 -15.83
N ASP A 10 -6.60 0.56 -17.10
CA ASP A 10 -5.95 -0.12 -18.23
C ASP A 10 -4.80 0.70 -18.83
N ASP A 11 -4.60 1.95 -18.40
CA ASP A 11 -3.51 2.80 -18.87
C ASP A 11 -2.25 2.51 -18.04
N ASP A 12 -1.46 1.55 -18.49
CA ASP A 12 -0.23 1.06 -17.83
C ASP A 12 0.77 2.16 -17.43
N ALA A 13 0.65 3.35 -18.02
CA ALA A 13 1.57 4.46 -17.77
C ALA A 13 1.20 5.32 -16.56
N TYR A 14 -0.10 5.40 -16.18
CA TYR A 14 -0.55 6.38 -15.19
C TYR A 14 -0.81 5.85 -13.78
N ASP A 15 -0.90 4.53 -13.61
CA ASP A 15 -1.39 3.98 -12.34
C ASP A 15 -0.75 2.66 -11.88
N TYR A 16 0.56 2.53 -12.11
CA TYR A 16 1.32 1.36 -11.70
C TYR A 16 1.12 1.01 -10.20
N GLY A 17 1.12 2.02 -9.32
CA GLY A 17 0.89 1.82 -7.90
C GLY A 17 -0.51 1.28 -7.56
N ASN A 18 -1.54 1.71 -8.29
CA ASN A 18 -2.89 1.20 -8.09
C ASN A 18 -3.04 -0.23 -8.62
N ASN A 19 -2.44 -0.53 -9.77
CA ASN A 19 -2.39 -1.89 -10.29
C ASN A 19 -1.67 -2.84 -9.33
N CYS A 20 -0.58 -2.39 -8.71
CA CYS A 20 0.11 -3.12 -7.67
C CYS A 20 -0.78 -3.34 -6.44
N LEU A 21 -1.51 -2.33 -5.99
CA LEU A 21 -2.45 -2.45 -4.88
C LEU A 21 -3.56 -3.46 -5.19
N LEU A 22 -4.17 -3.40 -6.38
CA LEU A 22 -5.20 -4.35 -6.81
C LEU A 22 -4.66 -5.79 -6.90
N LYS A 23 -3.43 -5.96 -7.38
CA LYS A 23 -2.76 -7.28 -7.37
C LYS A 23 -2.55 -7.82 -5.96
N LEU A 24 -2.18 -6.97 -5.01
CA LEU A 24 -2.07 -7.36 -3.59
C LEU A 24 -3.41 -7.79 -3.02
N LEU A 25 -4.47 -7.05 -3.35
CA LEU A 25 -5.82 -7.33 -2.90
C LEU A 25 -6.42 -8.60 -3.53
N GLY A 26 -5.94 -8.99 -4.72
CA GLY A 26 -6.49 -10.11 -5.48
C GLY A 26 -7.79 -9.79 -6.22
N PHE A 27 -8.12 -8.51 -6.38
CA PHE A 27 -9.29 -8.02 -7.10
C PHE A 27 -8.90 -7.35 -8.41
N SER A 28 -9.79 -7.45 -9.39
CA SER A 28 -9.79 -6.53 -10.52
C SER A 28 -10.49 -5.20 -10.15
N ALA A 29 -10.10 -4.12 -10.81
CA ALA A 29 -10.76 -2.84 -10.64
C ALA A 29 -12.24 -2.90 -11.01
N GLN A 30 -12.56 -3.67 -12.03
CA GLN A 30 -13.93 -3.89 -12.48
C GLN A 30 -14.79 -4.54 -11.40
N GLU A 31 -14.31 -5.60 -10.76
CA GLU A 31 -15.03 -6.28 -9.68
C GLU A 31 -15.30 -5.33 -8.52
N LEU A 32 -14.30 -4.55 -8.10
CA LEU A 32 -14.47 -3.57 -7.02
C LEU A 32 -15.44 -2.45 -7.41
N SER A 33 -15.40 -1.99 -8.66
CA SER A 33 -16.30 -0.96 -9.18
C SER A 33 -17.74 -1.46 -9.26
N ASP A 34 -17.96 -2.66 -9.81
CA ASP A 34 -19.30 -3.24 -9.96
C ASP A 34 -19.97 -3.50 -8.61
N LEU A 35 -19.19 -3.96 -7.63
CA LEU A 35 -19.66 -4.11 -6.25
C LEU A 35 -19.96 -2.75 -5.56
N GLY A 36 -19.41 -1.66 -6.06
CA GLY A 36 -19.61 -0.32 -5.52
C GLY A 36 -20.79 0.42 -6.11
N ARG A 37 -21.42 -0.10 -7.18
CA ARG A 37 -22.60 0.53 -7.77
C ARG A 37 -23.81 0.32 -6.88
N ALA A 38 -24.63 1.37 -6.75
CA ALA A 38 -25.91 1.23 -6.08
C ALA A 38 -26.78 0.21 -6.80
N SER A 39 -27.44 -0.67 -6.05
CA SER A 39 -28.41 -1.60 -6.58
C SER A 39 -29.59 -0.83 -7.18
N ASP A 40 -30.04 -1.25 -8.35
CA ASP A 40 -31.29 -0.71 -8.94
C ASP A 40 -32.46 -1.05 -8.01
N PRO A 41 -33.30 -0.08 -7.60
CA PRO A 41 -34.45 -0.33 -6.73
C PRO A 41 -35.52 -1.25 -7.34
N SER A 42 -35.42 -1.59 -8.64
CA SER A 42 -36.30 -2.55 -9.31
C SER A 42 -35.92 -4.02 -9.07
N HIS A 43 -34.82 -4.30 -8.37
CA HIS A 43 -34.36 -5.67 -8.12
C HIS A 43 -35.24 -6.41 -7.09
N SER A 44 -35.36 -7.72 -7.24
CA SER A 44 -36.08 -8.58 -6.31
C SER A 44 -35.34 -8.67 -4.95
N THR A 45 -36.05 -9.10 -3.89
CA THR A 45 -35.44 -9.29 -2.54
C THR A 45 -34.29 -10.27 -2.58
N VAL A 46 -34.33 -11.29 -3.44
CA VAL A 46 -33.25 -12.30 -3.62
C VAL A 46 -32.00 -11.66 -4.20
N ASP A 47 -32.16 -10.71 -5.15
CA ASP A 47 -31.03 -9.99 -5.74
C ASP A 47 -30.37 -9.07 -4.72
N LEU A 48 -31.14 -8.47 -3.81
CA LEU A 48 -30.63 -7.63 -2.71
C LEU A 48 -29.84 -8.43 -1.69
N GLU A 49 -30.26 -9.64 -1.35
CA GLU A 49 -29.52 -10.54 -0.45
C GLU A 49 -28.18 -10.97 -1.08
N SER A 50 -28.18 -11.34 -2.35
CA SER A 50 -26.97 -11.71 -3.07
C SER A 50 -25.99 -10.53 -3.19
N PHE A 51 -26.50 -9.32 -3.40
CA PHE A 51 -25.70 -8.11 -3.44
C PHE A 51 -25.07 -7.79 -2.07
N ARG A 52 -25.84 -7.92 -0.97
CA ARG A 52 -25.31 -7.77 0.38
C ARG A 52 -24.18 -8.74 0.67
N ALA A 53 -24.38 -10.02 0.34
CA ALA A 53 -23.35 -11.04 0.55
C ALA A 53 -22.04 -10.70 -0.19
N LYS A 54 -22.12 -10.15 -1.40
CA LYS A 54 -20.94 -9.68 -2.16
C LYS A 54 -20.27 -8.46 -1.51
N LEU A 55 -21.04 -7.51 -0.97
CA LEU A 55 -20.49 -6.36 -0.23
C LEU A 55 -19.78 -6.80 1.05
N ASP A 56 -20.36 -7.75 1.78
CA ASP A 56 -19.77 -8.29 2.99
C ASP A 56 -18.46 -9.04 2.67
N GLN A 57 -18.46 -9.83 1.61
CA GLN A 57 -17.27 -10.51 1.12
C GLN A 57 -16.17 -9.50 0.76
N ARG A 58 -16.49 -8.45 -0.02
CA ARG A 58 -15.56 -7.38 -0.35
C ARG A 58 -14.94 -6.75 0.90
N SER A 59 -15.79 -6.41 1.88
CA SER A 59 -15.35 -5.81 3.13
C SER A 59 -14.42 -6.74 3.92
N TYR A 60 -14.72 -8.02 3.94
CA TYR A 60 -13.90 -9.03 4.59
C TYR A 60 -12.52 -9.15 3.93
N GLU A 61 -12.47 -9.23 2.60
CA GLU A 61 -11.22 -9.35 1.85
C GLU A 61 -10.35 -8.09 1.95
N LEU A 62 -10.95 -6.89 1.89
CA LEU A 62 -10.25 -5.63 2.14
C LEU A 62 -9.68 -5.55 3.57
N ASN A 63 -10.41 -6.06 4.54
CA ASN A 63 -9.92 -6.10 5.93
C ASN A 63 -8.75 -7.10 6.09
N ALA A 64 -8.85 -8.28 5.48
CA ALA A 64 -7.77 -9.26 5.50
C ALA A 64 -6.48 -8.72 4.86
N ALA A 65 -6.61 -8.08 3.68
CA ALA A 65 -5.49 -7.43 3.02
C ALA A 65 -4.92 -6.25 3.83
N SER A 66 -5.77 -5.50 4.54
CA SER A 66 -5.34 -4.43 5.44
C SER A 66 -4.46 -4.95 6.58
N VAL A 67 -4.83 -6.09 7.15
CA VAL A 67 -4.05 -6.73 8.23
C VAL A 67 -2.69 -7.19 7.70
N GLU A 68 -2.64 -7.86 6.57
CA GLU A 68 -1.41 -8.32 5.96
C GLU A 68 -0.49 -7.16 5.60
N LEU A 69 -1.01 -6.15 4.91
CA LEU A 69 -0.26 -4.96 4.52
C LEU A 69 0.28 -4.21 5.74
N THR A 70 -0.55 -4.07 6.79
CA THR A 70 -0.14 -3.44 8.05
C THR A 70 1.04 -4.18 8.67
N GLN A 71 0.95 -5.51 8.80
CA GLN A 71 2.01 -6.31 9.40
C GLN A 71 3.34 -6.19 8.66
N GLN A 72 3.29 -6.11 7.36
CA GLN A 72 4.48 -6.01 6.52
C GLN A 72 5.11 -4.62 6.59
N ILE A 73 4.30 -3.57 6.49
CA ILE A 73 4.79 -2.19 6.54
C ILE A 73 5.31 -1.82 7.93
N ILE A 74 4.63 -2.21 9.01
CA ILE A 74 5.05 -1.88 10.37
C ILE A 74 6.40 -2.52 10.72
N LYS A 75 6.67 -3.76 10.29
CA LYS A 75 7.97 -4.42 10.50
C LYS A 75 9.14 -3.58 9.99
N VAL A 76 8.93 -2.86 8.93
CA VAL A 76 9.96 -2.11 8.23
C VAL A 76 9.95 -0.64 8.61
N TRP A 77 8.78 -0.08 8.92
CA TRP A 77 8.61 1.33 9.26
C TRP A 77 8.93 1.67 10.71
N ASN A 78 8.66 0.76 11.62
CA ASN A 78 8.85 0.95 13.06
C ASN A 78 9.84 -0.05 13.67
N PRO A 79 11.12 0.00 13.32
CA PRO A 79 12.10 -0.87 13.95
C PRO A 79 12.32 -0.54 15.44
N ASN A 80 11.79 0.60 15.94
CA ASN A 80 11.84 1.01 17.34
C ASN A 80 10.43 1.37 17.83
N ASP A 81 9.82 0.50 18.60
CA ASP A 81 8.43 0.49 19.10
C ASP A 81 7.88 1.75 19.78
N ASN A 82 8.67 2.80 19.98
CA ASN A 82 8.30 3.86 20.93
C ASN A 82 7.64 5.11 20.33
N LYS A 83 7.54 5.26 19.01
CA LYS A 83 6.85 6.39 18.35
C LYS A 83 6.30 6.02 16.97
N ALA A 84 5.37 5.08 16.93
CA ALA A 84 4.70 4.76 15.69
C ALA A 84 3.86 5.95 15.19
N GLU A 85 4.22 6.53 14.05
CA GLU A 85 3.41 7.55 13.38
C GLU A 85 2.13 6.96 12.78
N ALA A 86 2.09 5.65 12.62
CA ALA A 86 0.95 4.89 12.15
C ALA A 86 0.90 3.55 12.88
N SER A 87 -0.26 3.18 13.40
CA SER A 87 -0.50 1.91 14.06
C SER A 87 -1.11 0.89 13.10
N ARG A 88 -1.88 1.36 12.12
CA ARG A 88 -2.61 0.49 11.20
C ARG A 88 -2.86 1.18 9.86
N LEU A 89 -2.72 0.40 8.79
CA LEU A 89 -3.21 0.73 7.46
C LEU A 89 -4.54 0.01 7.22
N ARG A 90 -5.53 0.74 6.75
CA ARG A 90 -6.83 0.18 6.39
C ARG A 90 -7.16 0.48 4.94
N LEU A 91 -7.56 -0.56 4.23
CA LEU A 91 -8.12 -0.45 2.91
C LEU A 91 -9.63 -0.50 3.05
N THR A 92 -10.30 0.53 2.61
CA THR A 92 -11.75 0.66 2.68
C THR A 92 -12.32 1.00 1.33
N ALA A 93 -13.52 0.50 1.04
CA ALA A 93 -14.26 0.88 -0.14
C ALA A 93 -15.49 1.67 0.25
N ASP A 94 -15.68 2.81 -0.41
CA ASP A 94 -16.82 3.69 -0.27
C ASP A 94 -17.48 3.85 -1.65
N GLY A 95 -18.55 3.09 -1.89
CA GLY A 95 -19.09 2.93 -3.23
C GLY A 95 -18.04 2.43 -4.22
N GLN A 96 -17.79 3.18 -5.28
CA GLN A 96 -16.78 2.90 -6.30
C GLN A 96 -15.38 3.47 -5.97
N TYR A 97 -15.19 3.99 -4.77
CA TYR A 97 -13.90 4.55 -4.35
C TYR A 97 -13.15 3.57 -3.44
N LEU A 98 -11.87 3.34 -3.73
CA LEU A 98 -10.94 2.66 -2.84
C LEU A 98 -10.16 3.72 -2.08
N LYS A 99 -10.10 3.58 -0.76
CA LYS A 99 -9.39 4.49 0.14
C LYS A 99 -8.34 3.73 0.92
N VAL A 100 -7.17 4.31 1.03
CA VAL A 100 -6.15 3.88 1.99
C VAL A 100 -6.19 4.84 3.17
N VAL A 101 -6.51 4.32 4.34
CA VAL A 101 -6.64 5.07 5.58
C VAL A 101 -5.54 4.64 6.53
N VAL A 102 -4.93 5.60 7.18
CA VAL A 102 -3.88 5.41 8.18
C VAL A 102 -4.43 5.76 9.54
N GLU A 103 -4.44 4.80 10.44
CA GLU A 103 -4.80 5.01 11.84
C GLU A 103 -3.53 5.30 12.66
N ASP A 104 -3.56 6.35 13.45
CA ASP A 104 -2.46 6.70 14.36
C ASP A 104 -2.55 5.94 15.70
N ASN A 105 -1.61 6.23 16.61
CA ASN A 105 -1.54 5.55 17.92
C ASN A 105 -2.70 5.87 18.86
N ILE A 106 -3.46 6.91 18.58
CA ILE A 106 -4.62 7.33 19.38
C ILE A 106 -5.94 6.95 18.73
N GLY A 107 -5.90 6.24 17.59
CA GLY A 107 -7.09 5.75 16.89
C GLY A 107 -7.71 6.75 15.92
N VAL A 108 -7.01 7.84 15.58
CA VAL A 108 -7.49 8.79 14.57
C VAL A 108 -7.17 8.26 13.17
N GLU A 109 -8.19 8.17 12.35
CA GLU A 109 -8.07 7.74 10.95
C GLU A 109 -7.93 8.96 10.03
N VAL A 110 -6.89 8.95 9.19
CA VAL A 110 -6.61 9.98 8.18
C VAL A 110 -6.36 9.31 6.84
N GLU A 111 -6.92 9.83 5.76
CA GLU A 111 -6.64 9.33 4.41
C GLU A 111 -5.14 9.51 4.07
N LEU A 112 -4.57 8.55 3.34
CA LEU A 112 -3.14 8.55 3.02
C LEU A 112 -2.70 9.81 2.28
N ASP A 113 -3.56 10.36 1.42
CA ASP A 113 -3.31 11.59 0.65
C ASP A 113 -3.22 12.86 1.52
N GLN A 114 -3.71 12.80 2.76
CA GLN A 114 -3.59 13.87 3.76
C GLN A 114 -2.36 13.74 4.65
N ARG A 115 -1.56 12.69 4.48
CA ARG A 115 -0.29 12.50 5.20
C ARG A 115 0.86 13.20 4.47
N SER A 116 2.00 13.34 5.14
CA SER A 116 3.19 13.93 4.52
C SER A 116 3.61 13.18 3.25
N GLU A 117 4.16 13.88 2.26
CA GLU A 117 4.65 13.30 1.01
C GLU A 117 5.63 12.14 1.23
N GLY A 118 6.53 12.28 2.21
CA GLY A 118 7.46 11.22 2.57
C GLY A 118 6.76 9.95 3.05
N PHE A 119 5.69 10.09 3.84
CA PHE A 119 4.91 8.94 4.29
C PHE A 119 4.12 8.30 3.13
N GLN A 120 3.51 9.11 2.28
CA GLN A 120 2.81 8.64 1.07
C GLN A 120 3.78 7.87 0.15
N TRP A 121 4.97 8.43 -0.08
CA TRP A 121 6.02 7.79 -0.86
C TRP A 121 6.39 6.43 -0.27
N LEU A 122 6.59 6.35 1.02
CA LEU A 122 6.99 5.12 1.68
C LEU A 122 5.92 4.02 1.57
N VAL A 123 4.66 4.35 1.85
CA VAL A 123 3.54 3.40 1.72
C VAL A 123 3.42 2.93 0.27
N SER A 124 3.56 3.83 -0.70
CA SER A 124 3.54 3.50 -2.12
C SER A 124 4.70 2.58 -2.51
N PHE A 125 5.91 2.87 -2.02
CA PHE A 125 7.07 2.01 -2.23
C PHE A 125 6.81 0.57 -1.74
N PHE A 126 6.26 0.41 -0.54
CA PHE A 126 5.96 -0.91 -0.01
C PHE A 126 4.83 -1.63 -0.75
N ILE A 127 3.78 -0.91 -1.16
CA ILE A 127 2.71 -1.49 -1.97
C ILE A 127 3.29 -2.07 -3.26
N VAL A 128 4.11 -1.30 -3.97
CA VAL A 128 4.75 -1.76 -5.21
C VAL A 128 5.69 -2.93 -4.92
N PHE A 129 6.56 -2.78 -3.92
CA PHE A 129 7.52 -3.82 -3.55
C PHE A 129 6.83 -5.15 -3.23
N PHE A 130 5.81 -5.15 -2.38
CA PHE A 130 5.11 -6.38 -2.00
C PHE A 130 4.23 -6.93 -3.11
N ALA A 131 3.65 -6.10 -3.96
CA ALA A 131 2.88 -6.57 -5.12
C ALA A 131 3.76 -7.32 -6.11
N GLU A 132 4.95 -6.83 -6.34
CA GLU A 132 5.93 -7.50 -7.18
C GLU A 132 6.55 -8.70 -6.48
N ALA A 133 6.72 -8.63 -5.16
CA ALA A 133 7.25 -9.69 -4.32
C ALA A 133 6.34 -10.91 -4.16
N LYS A 134 5.06 -10.84 -4.54
CA LYS A 134 4.09 -11.94 -4.35
C LYS A 134 4.62 -13.26 -4.93
N GLY A 135 5.50 -13.90 -4.17
CA GLY A 135 6.05 -15.25 -4.39
C GLY A 135 7.33 -15.35 -5.23
N LYS A 136 7.99 -14.25 -5.60
CA LYS A 136 9.13 -14.32 -6.54
C LYS A 136 10.42 -13.58 -6.13
N HIS A 137 10.43 -12.80 -5.06
CA HIS A 137 11.64 -12.00 -4.72
C HIS A 137 12.51 -12.62 -3.63
N LYS A 138 12.81 -13.92 -3.78
CA LYS A 138 14.01 -14.50 -3.17
C LYS A 138 15.09 -14.58 -4.24
N ASN A 139 16.27 -14.07 -3.93
CA ASN A 139 17.43 -14.04 -4.85
C ASN A 139 17.23 -13.13 -6.08
N THR A 140 16.56 -12.00 -5.93
CA THR A 140 16.43 -10.97 -6.97
C THR A 140 17.44 -9.86 -6.79
N ILE A 141 17.68 -9.09 -7.85
CA ILE A 141 18.47 -7.87 -7.80
C ILE A 141 17.49 -6.70 -7.75
N LEU A 142 17.51 -5.95 -6.65
CA LEU A 142 16.73 -4.74 -6.48
C LEU A 142 17.58 -3.54 -6.91
N LEU A 143 17.06 -2.77 -7.85
CA LEU A 143 17.67 -1.53 -8.31
C LEU A 143 16.79 -0.37 -7.85
N LEU A 144 17.32 0.46 -6.94
CA LEU A 144 16.60 1.58 -6.37
C LEU A 144 17.31 2.88 -6.76
N ASP A 145 16.63 3.74 -7.48
CA ASP A 145 17.15 5.04 -7.87
C ASP A 145 16.61 6.11 -6.93
N GLU A 146 17.52 6.81 -6.23
CA GLU A 146 17.22 7.85 -5.24
C GLU A 146 16.11 7.49 -4.24
N PRO A 147 16.17 6.30 -3.60
CA PRO A 147 15.11 5.88 -2.72
C PRO A 147 15.00 6.81 -1.51
N GLY A 148 13.78 7.24 -1.20
CA GLY A 148 13.52 8.08 -0.04
C GLY A 148 13.93 9.55 -0.18
N VAL A 149 14.08 10.07 -1.40
CA VAL A 149 14.39 11.50 -1.62
C VAL A 149 13.33 12.42 -0.96
N SER A 150 12.07 12.00 -0.90
CA SER A 150 10.97 12.74 -0.25
C SER A 150 10.98 12.62 1.28
N LEU A 151 11.86 11.79 1.86
CA LEU A 151 11.98 11.62 3.29
C LEU A 151 12.92 12.66 3.88
N HIS A 152 12.59 13.22 5.05
CA HIS A 152 13.55 14.04 5.78
C HIS A 152 14.69 13.20 6.38
N ALA A 153 15.81 13.84 6.71
CA ALA A 153 17.08 13.20 7.06
C ALA A 153 16.98 12.04 8.08
N LEU A 154 16.23 12.22 9.17
CA LEU A 154 16.07 11.17 10.19
C LEU A 154 15.33 9.95 9.64
N LYS A 155 14.32 10.17 8.81
CA LYS A 155 13.57 9.07 8.18
C LYS A 155 14.38 8.37 7.09
N GLN A 156 15.26 9.06 6.39
CA GLN A 156 16.21 8.42 5.47
C GLN A 156 17.16 7.48 6.20
N ARG A 157 17.65 7.87 7.39
CA ARG A 157 18.46 6.98 8.23
C ARG A 157 17.71 5.75 8.72
N GLU A 158 16.42 5.88 9.03
CA GLU A 158 15.56 4.75 9.36
C GLU A 158 15.32 3.86 8.13
N PHE A 159 15.05 4.47 6.97
CA PHE A 159 14.82 3.77 5.72
C PHE A 159 16.05 2.98 5.24
N ARG A 160 17.27 3.42 5.56
CA ARG A 160 18.48 2.63 5.31
C ARG A 160 18.43 1.26 5.99
N LYS A 161 17.92 1.18 7.23
CA LYS A 161 17.72 -0.12 7.91
C LYS A 161 16.74 -1.01 7.15
N THR A 162 15.73 -0.42 6.55
CA THR A 162 14.79 -1.12 5.66
C THR A 162 15.48 -1.69 4.45
N ILE A 163 16.31 -0.89 3.76
CA ILE A 163 17.12 -1.37 2.63
C ILE A 163 18.01 -2.54 3.06
N SER A 164 18.64 -2.46 4.23
CA SER A 164 19.45 -3.54 4.78
C SER A 164 18.64 -4.83 5.00
N LEU A 165 17.42 -4.72 5.56
CA LEU A 165 16.53 -5.89 5.71
C LEU A 165 16.09 -6.49 4.37
N LEU A 166 15.88 -5.66 3.35
CA LEU A 166 15.60 -6.15 2.00
C LEU A 166 16.80 -6.86 1.39
N ALA A 167 18.01 -6.44 1.75
CA ALA A 167 19.25 -7.04 1.29
C ALA A 167 19.56 -8.42 1.91
N ASP A 168 18.90 -8.79 3.02
CA ASP A 168 19.08 -10.11 3.63
C ASP A 168 18.63 -11.25 2.70
N GLU A 169 17.62 -11.01 1.87
CA GLU A 169 17.08 -11.99 0.92
C GLU A 169 17.37 -11.65 -0.55
N ASN A 170 17.90 -10.45 -0.83
CA ASN A 170 18.06 -9.92 -2.18
C ASN A 170 19.39 -9.18 -2.34
N GLN A 171 19.91 -9.14 -3.54
CA GLN A 171 21.01 -8.21 -3.85
C GLN A 171 20.40 -6.82 -4.11
N THR A 172 20.74 -5.84 -3.27
CA THR A 172 20.20 -4.49 -3.39
C THR A 172 21.32 -3.52 -3.83
N LEU A 173 21.04 -2.78 -4.91
CA LEU A 173 21.87 -1.66 -5.37
C LEU A 173 21.01 -0.41 -5.37
N TYR A 174 21.53 0.68 -4.84
CA TYR A 174 20.84 1.96 -4.89
C TYR A 174 21.79 3.11 -5.21
N SER A 175 21.26 4.12 -5.93
CA SER A 175 21.89 5.42 -6.11
C SER A 175 21.37 6.38 -5.05
N THR A 176 22.20 7.31 -4.57
CA THR A 176 21.72 8.38 -3.71
C THR A 176 22.65 9.58 -3.69
N HIS A 177 22.06 10.78 -3.61
CA HIS A 177 22.75 12.02 -3.27
C HIS A 177 22.65 12.36 -1.78
N SER A 178 21.93 11.57 -0.99
CA SER A 178 21.75 11.84 0.43
C SER A 178 22.81 11.16 1.28
N PRO A 179 23.61 11.93 2.07
CA PRO A 179 24.58 11.36 3.00
C PRO A 179 23.93 10.56 4.13
N PHE A 180 22.61 10.70 4.35
CA PHE A 180 21.88 9.97 5.38
C PHE A 180 21.50 8.55 4.99
N LEU A 181 21.52 8.25 3.70
CA LEU A 181 21.30 6.89 3.17
C LEU A 181 22.61 6.10 3.09
N VAL A 182 23.76 6.75 3.12
CA VAL A 182 25.06 6.10 3.12
C VAL A 182 25.47 5.77 4.56
N GLY A 183 25.87 4.53 4.82
CA GLY A 183 26.34 4.08 6.12
C GLY A 183 27.82 4.46 6.36
N PRO A 184 28.25 4.50 7.61
CA PRO A 184 29.66 4.74 7.94
C PRO A 184 30.60 3.65 7.42
N ASP A 185 30.06 2.46 7.17
CA ASP A 185 30.82 1.30 6.67
C ASP A 185 30.74 1.14 5.14
N GLU A 186 30.08 2.09 4.45
CA GLU A 186 29.83 2.06 3.00
C GLU A 186 30.63 3.14 2.23
N LEU A 187 31.53 3.86 2.93
CA LEU A 187 32.40 4.90 2.37
C LEU A 187 33.84 4.42 2.18
#